data_304c73bdee818b0650c951f1aac3d2b0
#
_entry.id   304c73bdee818b0650c951f1aac3d2b0
#
_cell.length_a   1.000
_cell.length_b   1.000
_cell.length_c   1.000
_cell.angle_alpha   90.00
_cell.angle_beta   90.00
_cell.angle_gamma   90.00
#
_symmetry.space_group_name_H-M   'P 1'
#
loop_
_entity.id
_entity.type
_entity.pdbx_description
1 polymer ?
#
loop_
_entity_poly.entity_id
_entity_poly.type
_entity_poly.pdbx_seq_one_letter_code
_entity_poly.pdbx_strand_id
1 'polypeptide(L)'
;MWKWEAENDAKGVVVIAHNILEHTGRYAYVITMLRRNGYHVIMGDLPGQGQTSRANKGQIENFQTYHESLLDWLKIANEYKILTYVLGVGLGGLILLNLLEKVELPIEGMMLISPMLELQKNGKNRKDKLVSNIGKISKDTRFNVGVEPKDLTRNLEIVEETVNDGLMLKKATYHWYNTINETMKDTMAHIHDIQPMPTLLMYGTKDLIVDTRAIDEFKEKYQTPELYFKAWQGFYHEVHNEPERDEVMRYILTFLNNSVNTMGFIVEDDEIVEI
;
A
#
# COMPACT_ATOMS: atom_id res chain seq x y z
N MET A 1 -1.97 -12.82 -10.20
CA MET A 1 -0.66 -12.42 -9.67
C MET A 1 0.39 -12.62 -10.73
N TRP A 2 1.38 -11.72 -10.77
CA TRP A 2 2.50 -11.70 -11.72
C TRP A 2 3.82 -11.60 -10.96
N LYS A 3 4.89 -12.07 -11.60
CA LYS A 3 6.28 -11.98 -11.15
C LYS A 3 7.07 -11.25 -12.22
N TRP A 4 7.91 -10.31 -11.81
CA TRP A 4 8.86 -9.63 -12.67
C TRP A 4 10.25 -9.79 -12.08
N GLU A 5 11.13 -10.44 -12.82
CA GLU A 5 12.52 -10.67 -12.40
C GLU A 5 13.32 -9.36 -12.49
N ALA A 6 14.28 -9.19 -11.58
CA ALA A 6 15.26 -8.11 -11.65
C ALA A 6 16.06 -8.20 -12.97
N GLU A 7 16.48 -7.05 -13.48
CA GLU A 7 17.29 -6.98 -14.72
C GLU A 7 18.78 -7.27 -14.47
N ASN A 8 19.22 -7.23 -13.21
CA ASN A 8 20.57 -7.49 -12.74
C ASN A 8 20.55 -8.44 -11.56
N ASP A 9 21.70 -8.65 -10.92
CA ASP A 9 21.81 -9.47 -9.69
C ASP A 9 20.80 -9.01 -8.65
N ALA A 10 19.98 -9.95 -8.19
CA ALA A 10 18.87 -9.65 -7.31
C ALA A 10 19.35 -9.37 -5.89
N LYS A 11 18.99 -8.20 -5.36
CA LYS A 11 19.25 -7.76 -3.99
C LYS A 11 18.10 -8.11 -3.05
N GLY A 12 16.91 -8.29 -3.57
CA GLY A 12 15.70 -8.56 -2.78
C GLY A 12 14.45 -8.69 -3.65
N VAL A 13 13.35 -8.96 -3.00
CA VAL A 13 12.00 -9.02 -3.58
C VAL A 13 11.15 -7.92 -2.97
N VAL A 14 10.42 -7.19 -3.80
CA VAL A 14 9.38 -6.25 -3.36
C VAL A 14 8.01 -6.80 -3.71
N VAL A 15 7.21 -7.09 -2.70
CA VAL A 15 5.79 -7.42 -2.86
C VAL A 15 5.01 -6.13 -2.84
N ILE A 16 4.17 -5.87 -3.86
CA ILE A 16 3.38 -4.65 -3.95
C ILE A 16 1.90 -4.97 -3.73
N ALA A 17 1.30 -4.33 -2.73
CA ALA A 17 -0.14 -4.31 -2.51
C ALA A 17 -0.70 -2.95 -2.95
N HIS A 18 -1.52 -2.96 -4.01
CA HIS A 18 -2.02 -1.74 -4.64
C HIS A 18 -3.15 -1.06 -3.86
N ASN A 19 -3.49 0.14 -4.28
CA ASN A 19 -4.54 0.94 -3.68
C ASN A 19 -5.96 0.44 -4.03
N ILE A 20 -6.94 1.09 -3.41
CA ILE A 20 -8.37 0.87 -3.66
C ILE A 20 -8.76 1.33 -5.08
N LEU A 21 -9.71 0.64 -5.70
CA LEU A 21 -10.33 0.95 -7.00
C LEU A 21 -9.42 0.75 -8.23
N GLU A 22 -8.19 0.34 -8.06
CA GLU A 22 -7.21 0.23 -9.13
C GLU A 22 -6.72 -1.19 -9.39
N HIS A 23 -5.61 -1.35 -10.08
CA HIS A 23 -5.06 -2.62 -10.48
C HIS A 23 -3.55 -2.54 -10.77
N THR A 24 -2.92 -3.69 -10.93
CA THR A 24 -1.49 -3.87 -11.16
C THR A 24 -0.92 -3.02 -12.31
N GLY A 25 -1.68 -2.81 -13.39
CA GLY A 25 -1.22 -2.06 -14.56
C GLY A 25 -0.76 -0.64 -14.27
N ARG A 26 -1.26 -0.02 -13.21
CA ARG A 26 -0.91 1.34 -12.80
C ARG A 26 0.48 1.46 -12.17
N TYR A 27 1.13 0.32 -11.89
CA TYR A 27 2.45 0.25 -11.25
C TYR A 27 3.59 -0.03 -12.23
N ALA A 28 3.34 0.03 -13.54
CA ALA A 28 4.34 -0.27 -14.58
C ALA A 28 5.65 0.52 -14.40
N TYR A 29 5.55 1.81 -14.05
CA TYR A 29 6.71 2.65 -13.78
C TYR A 29 7.48 2.17 -12.51
N VAL A 30 6.79 1.96 -11.39
CA VAL A 30 7.39 1.49 -10.13
C VAL A 30 8.06 0.13 -10.32
N ILE A 31 7.36 -0.81 -10.97
CA ILE A 31 7.88 -2.15 -11.30
C ILE A 31 9.16 -2.05 -12.13
N THR A 32 9.15 -1.22 -13.18
CA THR A 32 10.32 -1.03 -14.05
C THR A 32 11.53 -0.48 -13.28
N MET A 33 11.30 0.52 -12.42
CA MET A 33 12.36 1.13 -11.62
C MET A 33 12.95 0.16 -10.60
N LEU A 34 12.12 -0.63 -9.92
CA LEU A 34 12.58 -1.66 -8.99
C LEU A 34 13.41 -2.73 -9.69
N ARG A 35 12.94 -3.26 -10.83
CA ARG A 35 13.67 -4.27 -11.61
C ARG A 35 15.05 -3.80 -12.07
N ARG A 36 15.14 -2.57 -12.58
CA ARG A 36 16.41 -1.95 -13.02
C ARG A 36 17.40 -1.77 -11.89
N ASN A 37 16.93 -1.69 -10.65
CA ASN A 37 17.75 -1.50 -9.47
C ASN A 37 18.03 -2.80 -8.68
N GLY A 38 17.73 -3.96 -9.26
CA GLY A 38 18.06 -5.26 -8.70
C GLY A 38 16.99 -5.82 -7.74
N TYR A 39 15.73 -5.46 -7.90
CA TYR A 39 14.65 -6.04 -7.11
C TYR A 39 13.69 -6.84 -7.98
N HIS A 40 13.44 -8.10 -7.60
CA HIS A 40 12.28 -8.82 -8.12
C HIS A 40 11.00 -8.14 -7.62
N VAL A 41 9.95 -8.20 -8.42
CA VAL A 41 8.64 -7.66 -8.03
C VAL A 41 7.58 -8.75 -8.11
N ILE A 42 6.77 -8.85 -7.07
CA ILE A 42 5.59 -9.71 -7.02
C ILE A 42 4.38 -8.82 -6.74
N MET A 43 3.38 -8.93 -7.57
CA MET A 43 2.15 -8.16 -7.43
C MET A 43 0.98 -8.90 -8.08
N GLY A 44 -0.21 -8.71 -7.56
CA GLY A 44 -1.45 -9.17 -8.18
C GLY A 44 -2.54 -8.13 -8.05
N ASP A 45 -3.64 -8.33 -8.77
CA ASP A 45 -4.84 -7.56 -8.52
C ASP A 45 -5.52 -8.07 -7.24
N LEU A 46 -5.82 -7.16 -6.33
CA LEU A 46 -6.51 -7.46 -5.08
C LEU A 46 -7.93 -7.99 -5.36
N PRO A 47 -8.45 -8.90 -4.54
CA PRO A 47 -9.81 -9.42 -4.69
C PRO A 47 -10.85 -8.32 -4.90
N GLY A 48 -11.74 -8.54 -5.86
CA GLY A 48 -12.78 -7.58 -6.24
C GLY A 48 -12.31 -6.42 -7.12
N GLN A 49 -11.04 -6.36 -7.52
CA GLN A 49 -10.46 -5.27 -8.31
C GLN A 49 -9.74 -5.79 -9.57
N GLY A 50 -9.31 -4.87 -10.44
CA GLY A 50 -8.50 -5.17 -11.62
C GLY A 50 -9.09 -6.27 -12.52
N GLN A 51 -8.31 -7.29 -12.83
CA GLN A 51 -8.70 -8.43 -13.66
C GLN A 51 -9.25 -9.62 -12.86
N THR A 52 -9.47 -9.48 -11.55
CA THR A 52 -10.12 -10.48 -10.74
C THR A 52 -11.58 -10.71 -11.19
N SER A 53 -12.30 -11.65 -10.59
CA SER A 53 -13.64 -12.06 -11.03
C SER A 53 -14.56 -10.89 -11.41
N ARG A 54 -15.11 -10.89 -12.64
CA ARG A 54 -16.06 -9.88 -13.11
C ARG A 54 -17.33 -9.82 -12.23
N ALA A 55 -17.76 -10.95 -11.70
CA ALA A 55 -18.95 -11.05 -10.86
C ALA A 55 -18.77 -10.32 -9.52
N ASN A 56 -17.54 -10.30 -9.00
CA ASN A 56 -17.22 -9.78 -7.67
C ASN A 56 -16.54 -8.40 -7.68
N LYS A 57 -16.61 -7.67 -8.79
CA LYS A 57 -16.05 -6.31 -8.89
C LYS A 57 -16.63 -5.38 -7.82
N GLY A 58 -15.74 -4.72 -7.06
CA GLY A 58 -16.13 -3.78 -6.00
C GLY A 58 -16.85 -4.43 -4.82
N GLN A 59 -16.55 -5.70 -4.53
CA GLN A 59 -17.03 -6.42 -3.35
C GLN A 59 -16.02 -7.47 -2.87
N ILE A 60 -16.07 -7.78 -1.59
CA ILE A 60 -15.35 -8.88 -0.94
C ILE A 60 -16.30 -9.57 0.03
N GLU A 61 -15.97 -10.79 0.42
CA GLU A 61 -16.71 -11.50 1.45
C GLU A 61 -16.39 -10.93 2.84
N ASN A 62 -15.12 -10.80 3.14
CA ASN A 62 -14.58 -10.20 4.37
C ASN A 62 -13.16 -9.68 4.13
N PHE A 63 -12.58 -8.95 5.08
CA PHE A 63 -11.24 -8.37 4.93
C PHE A 63 -10.12 -9.42 4.91
N GLN A 64 -10.35 -10.59 5.54
CA GLN A 64 -9.43 -11.72 5.53
C GLN A 64 -9.04 -12.18 4.13
N THR A 65 -9.91 -12.03 3.15
CA THR A 65 -9.64 -12.34 1.73
C THR A 65 -8.45 -11.54 1.18
N TYR A 66 -8.22 -10.33 1.67
CA TYR A 66 -7.04 -9.53 1.33
C TYR A 66 -5.77 -10.05 2.00
N HIS A 67 -5.87 -10.44 3.30
CA HIS A 67 -4.76 -11.05 4.02
C HIS A 67 -4.27 -12.32 3.33
N GLU A 68 -5.18 -13.19 2.93
CA GLU A 68 -4.87 -14.43 2.19
C GLU A 68 -4.13 -14.15 0.89
N SER A 69 -4.58 -13.14 0.14
CA SER A 69 -3.90 -12.75 -1.10
C SER A 69 -2.48 -12.24 -0.85
N LEU A 70 -2.27 -11.40 0.17
CA LEU A 70 -0.94 -10.88 0.51
C LEU A 70 -0.03 -12.00 1.03
N LEU A 71 -0.54 -12.91 1.86
CA LEU A 71 0.20 -14.07 2.35
C LEU A 71 0.63 -15.01 1.21
N ASP A 72 -0.24 -15.25 0.23
CA ASP A 72 0.09 -16.04 -0.95
C ASP A 72 1.22 -15.38 -1.77
N TRP A 73 1.21 -14.05 -1.92
CA TRP A 73 2.27 -13.34 -2.62
C TRP A 73 3.60 -13.37 -1.84
N LEU A 74 3.55 -13.22 -0.51
CA LEU A 74 4.72 -13.34 0.36
C LEU A 74 5.32 -14.75 0.35
N LYS A 75 4.48 -15.78 0.35
CA LYS A 75 4.96 -17.17 0.23
C LYS A 75 5.80 -17.37 -1.04
N ILE A 76 5.38 -16.77 -2.16
CA ILE A 76 6.12 -16.84 -3.41
C ILE A 76 7.39 -15.98 -3.35
N ALA A 77 7.36 -14.82 -2.68
CA ALA A 77 8.54 -14.00 -2.48
C ALA A 77 9.63 -14.76 -1.70
N ASN A 78 9.23 -15.49 -0.66
CA ASN A 78 10.14 -16.28 0.16
C ASN A 78 10.77 -17.48 -0.57
N GLU A 79 10.23 -17.94 -1.70
CA GLU A 79 10.86 -18.96 -2.54
C GLU A 79 12.21 -18.52 -3.12
N TYR A 80 12.42 -17.20 -3.29
CA TYR A 80 13.69 -16.65 -3.75
C TYR A 80 14.82 -16.73 -2.71
N LYS A 81 14.49 -16.87 -1.42
CA LYS A 81 15.44 -16.97 -0.29
C LYS A 81 16.40 -15.76 -0.20
N ILE A 82 15.92 -14.59 -0.52
CA ILE A 82 16.60 -13.30 -0.40
C ILE A 82 15.68 -12.33 0.33
N LEU A 83 16.20 -11.14 0.68
CA LEU A 83 15.47 -10.13 1.44
C LEU A 83 14.13 -9.80 0.82
N THR A 84 13.08 -9.77 1.62
CA THR A 84 11.71 -9.48 1.16
C THR A 84 11.18 -8.23 1.83
N TYR A 85 10.64 -7.33 1.01
CA TYR A 85 10.02 -6.07 1.43
C TYR A 85 8.59 -6.00 0.93
N VAL A 86 7.74 -5.21 1.60
CA VAL A 86 6.38 -4.95 1.13
C VAL A 86 6.18 -3.44 0.90
N LEU A 87 5.65 -3.10 -0.27
CA LEU A 87 5.16 -1.77 -0.60
C LEU A 87 3.62 -1.79 -0.57
N GLY A 88 3.04 -1.14 0.43
CA GLY A 88 1.60 -0.96 0.55
C GLY A 88 1.16 0.46 0.18
N VAL A 89 0.28 0.58 -0.81
CA VAL A 89 -0.28 1.88 -1.25
C VAL A 89 -1.75 1.95 -0.86
N GLY A 90 -2.16 3.01 -0.19
CA GLY A 90 -3.55 3.23 0.21
C GLY A 90 -4.16 2.03 0.93
N LEU A 91 -5.12 1.33 0.29
CA LEU A 91 -5.72 0.09 0.79
C LEU A 91 -4.66 -1.00 1.02
N GLY A 92 -3.68 -1.12 0.13
CA GLY A 92 -2.58 -2.08 0.30
C GLY A 92 -1.77 -1.83 1.57
N GLY A 93 -1.60 -0.56 1.95
CA GLY A 93 -1.00 -0.18 3.23
C GLY A 93 -1.86 -0.60 4.43
N LEU A 94 -3.17 -0.40 4.36
CA LEU A 94 -4.10 -0.86 5.40
C LEU A 94 -4.07 -2.39 5.54
N ILE A 95 -4.08 -3.12 4.42
CA ILE A 95 -4.02 -4.59 4.41
C ILE A 95 -2.76 -5.08 5.13
N LEU A 96 -1.61 -4.50 4.79
CA LEU A 96 -0.33 -4.86 5.40
C LEU A 96 -0.34 -4.59 6.91
N LEU A 97 -0.73 -3.39 7.32
CA LEU A 97 -0.76 -3.01 8.72
C LEU A 97 -1.72 -3.88 9.53
N ASN A 98 -2.94 -4.10 9.04
CA ASN A 98 -3.92 -4.96 9.71
C ASN A 98 -3.51 -6.44 9.76
N LEU A 99 -2.67 -6.89 8.83
CA LEU A 99 -2.09 -8.23 8.90
C LEU A 99 -0.97 -8.31 9.94
N LEU A 100 -0.08 -7.31 10.00
CA LEU A 100 1.07 -7.25 10.92
C LEU A 100 0.68 -7.10 12.40
N GLU A 101 -0.52 -6.63 12.70
CA GLU A 101 -1.06 -6.65 14.07
C GLU A 101 -1.53 -8.04 14.52
N LYS A 102 -1.67 -9.00 13.60
CA LYS A 102 -2.21 -10.33 13.86
C LYS A 102 -1.20 -11.46 13.73
N VAL A 103 -0.19 -11.27 12.87
CA VAL A 103 0.82 -12.29 12.57
C VAL A 103 2.18 -11.63 12.29
N GLU A 104 3.24 -12.28 12.72
CA GLU A 104 4.60 -11.90 12.32
C GLU A 104 4.86 -12.37 10.90
N LEU A 105 5.40 -11.47 10.08
CA LEU A 105 5.77 -11.75 8.69
C LEU A 105 7.28 -11.77 8.53
N PRO A 106 7.84 -12.70 7.75
CA PRO A 106 9.25 -12.77 7.44
C PRO A 106 9.61 -11.74 6.35
N ILE A 107 9.56 -10.46 6.70
CA ILE A 107 9.90 -9.33 5.84
C ILE A 107 10.88 -8.40 6.54
N GLU A 108 11.81 -7.82 5.78
CA GLU A 108 12.91 -6.99 6.30
C GLU A 108 12.50 -5.53 6.52
N GLY A 109 11.40 -5.12 5.93
CA GLY A 109 10.88 -3.78 6.09
C GLY A 109 9.65 -3.52 5.24
N MET A 110 8.96 -2.42 5.55
CA MET A 110 7.77 -2.01 4.82
C MET A 110 7.88 -0.58 4.31
N MET A 111 7.24 -0.34 3.18
CA MET A 111 7.07 0.98 2.58
C MET A 111 5.58 1.27 2.47
N LEU A 112 5.15 2.39 3.01
CA LEU A 112 3.76 2.81 3.06
C LEU A 112 3.60 4.12 2.30
N ILE A 113 2.75 4.12 1.29
CA ILE A 113 2.37 5.31 0.53
C ILE A 113 0.91 5.64 0.81
N SER A 114 0.67 6.80 1.43
CA SER A 114 -0.68 7.28 1.76
C SER A 114 -1.57 6.17 2.33
N PRO A 115 -1.14 5.41 3.39
CA PRO A 115 -1.89 4.27 3.89
C PRO A 115 -3.30 4.71 4.30
N MET A 116 -4.29 3.88 3.96
CA MET A 116 -5.70 4.18 4.20
C MET A 116 -6.05 3.92 5.68
N LEU A 117 -5.81 4.91 6.54
CA LEU A 117 -6.07 4.84 7.98
C LEU A 117 -7.33 5.61 8.40
N GLU A 118 -7.67 6.67 7.71
CA GLU A 118 -8.94 7.38 7.81
C GLU A 118 -9.23 8.08 6.46
N LEU A 119 -10.50 8.09 6.04
CA LEU A 119 -10.88 8.80 4.82
C LEU A 119 -11.14 10.28 5.09
N GLN A 120 -10.82 11.13 4.10
CA GLN A 120 -11.13 12.56 4.16
C GLN A 120 -12.64 12.79 4.33
N LYS A 121 -12.99 13.57 5.35
CA LYS A 121 -14.38 13.99 5.64
C LYS A 121 -14.81 15.20 4.81
N ASN A 122 -14.24 15.43 3.63
CA ASN A 122 -14.52 16.62 2.84
C ASN A 122 -15.95 16.64 2.33
N GLY A 123 -16.63 17.78 2.52
CA GLY A 123 -18.04 18.03 2.28
C GLY A 123 -18.59 17.81 0.86
N LYS A 124 -17.76 17.29 -0.07
CA LYS A 124 -18.23 16.72 -1.35
C LYS A 124 -18.90 15.36 -1.15
N ASN A 125 -18.49 14.59 -0.12
CA ASN A 125 -19.13 13.34 0.26
C ASN A 125 -20.32 13.58 1.22
N ARG A 126 -21.22 14.52 0.87
CA ARG A 126 -22.54 14.63 1.53
C ARG A 126 -23.33 13.32 1.53
N LYS A 127 -22.86 12.33 0.76
CA LYS A 127 -23.43 10.99 0.70
C LYS A 127 -23.13 10.16 1.94
N ASP A 128 -22.02 10.41 2.67
CA ASP A 128 -21.71 9.68 3.92
C ASP A 128 -22.80 9.93 4.99
N LYS A 129 -23.37 11.14 5.06
CA LYS A 129 -24.53 11.42 5.93
C LYS A 129 -25.84 10.75 5.48
N LEU A 130 -26.00 10.53 4.17
CA LEU A 130 -27.16 9.81 3.64
C LEU A 130 -27.02 8.30 3.86
N VAL A 131 -25.79 7.76 3.73
CA VAL A 131 -25.49 6.35 3.91
C VAL A 131 -25.52 5.96 5.39
N SER A 132 -25.03 6.81 6.30
CA SER A 132 -25.05 6.55 7.75
C SER A 132 -26.46 6.54 8.37
N ASN A 133 -27.44 7.17 7.72
CA ASN A 133 -28.82 7.26 8.20
C ASN A 133 -29.79 6.23 7.60
N ILE A 134 -29.33 5.39 6.65
CA ILE A 134 -30.21 4.41 6.02
C ILE A 134 -29.98 3.02 6.62
N GLY A 135 -30.50 2.78 7.82
CA GLY A 135 -30.44 1.48 8.51
C GLY A 135 -31.18 0.32 7.81
N LYS A 136 -31.36 0.39 6.49
CA LYS A 136 -32.01 -0.62 5.63
C LYS A 136 -31.36 -0.79 4.25
N ILE A 137 -30.12 -0.34 4.04
CA ILE A 137 -29.43 -0.61 2.77
C ILE A 137 -29.00 -2.06 2.75
N SER A 138 -29.37 -2.79 1.70
CA SER A 138 -28.83 -4.14 1.46
C SER A 138 -27.29 -4.09 1.37
N LYS A 139 -26.61 -5.06 1.96
CA LYS A 139 -25.16 -5.21 1.90
C LYS A 139 -24.62 -5.17 0.46
N ASP A 140 -25.40 -5.65 -0.50
CA ASP A 140 -25.06 -5.74 -1.93
C ASP A 140 -25.36 -4.47 -2.72
N THR A 141 -25.96 -3.46 -2.08
CA THR A 141 -26.24 -2.19 -2.75
C THR A 141 -24.94 -1.55 -3.21
N ARG A 142 -24.86 -1.23 -4.50
CA ARG A 142 -23.71 -0.58 -5.12
C ARG A 142 -23.90 0.93 -5.19
N PHE A 143 -22.86 1.65 -4.88
CA PHE A 143 -22.83 3.10 -4.99
C PHE A 143 -21.55 3.57 -5.69
N ASN A 144 -21.56 4.80 -6.20
CA ASN A 144 -20.36 5.42 -6.74
C ASN A 144 -19.49 5.91 -5.57
N VAL A 145 -18.25 5.45 -5.53
CA VAL A 145 -17.29 5.77 -4.45
C VAL A 145 -16.92 7.25 -4.44
N GLY A 146 -17.07 7.94 -5.58
CA GLY A 146 -16.91 9.40 -5.66
C GLY A 146 -15.47 9.87 -5.76
N VAL A 147 -14.52 8.97 -5.95
CA VAL A 147 -13.11 9.30 -6.25
C VAL A 147 -13.00 9.63 -7.73
N GLU A 148 -12.46 10.79 -8.07
CA GLU A 148 -12.23 11.19 -9.45
C GLU A 148 -10.71 11.09 -9.76
N PRO A 149 -10.31 10.74 -11.01
CA PRO A 149 -8.90 10.62 -11.38
C PRO A 149 -8.02 11.82 -11.02
N LYS A 150 -8.57 13.04 -11.15
CA LYS A 150 -7.91 14.29 -10.77
C LYS A 150 -7.69 14.48 -9.26
N ASP A 151 -8.34 13.67 -8.42
CA ASP A 151 -8.17 13.70 -6.97
C ASP A 151 -7.00 12.83 -6.51
N LEU A 152 -6.48 11.96 -7.41
CA LEU A 152 -5.43 11.00 -7.13
C LEU A 152 -4.01 11.58 -7.32
N THR A 153 -3.82 12.35 -8.39
CA THR A 153 -2.51 12.91 -8.77
C THR A 153 -2.67 14.23 -9.54
N ARG A 154 -1.63 15.07 -9.52
CA ARG A 154 -1.51 16.28 -10.34
C ARG A 154 -1.00 15.98 -11.76
N ASN A 155 -0.52 14.77 -12.01
CA ASN A 155 0.02 14.36 -13.31
C ASN A 155 -1.10 14.20 -14.32
N LEU A 156 -1.24 15.14 -15.25
CA LEU A 156 -2.33 15.17 -16.22
C LEU A 156 -2.31 13.97 -17.18
N GLU A 157 -1.15 13.43 -17.50
CA GLU A 157 -1.01 12.23 -18.34
C GLU A 157 -1.63 11.01 -17.61
N ILE A 158 -1.28 10.81 -16.34
CA ILE A 158 -1.85 9.74 -15.52
C ILE A 158 -3.36 9.94 -15.27
N VAL A 159 -3.81 11.19 -15.12
CA VAL A 159 -5.24 11.50 -15.01
C VAL A 159 -5.98 11.08 -16.27
N GLU A 160 -5.46 11.40 -17.48
CA GLU A 160 -6.07 11.03 -18.74
C GLU A 160 -6.07 9.51 -18.96
N GLU A 161 -4.98 8.82 -18.65
CA GLU A 161 -4.91 7.35 -18.66
C GLU A 161 -5.97 6.75 -17.74
N THR A 162 -6.10 7.27 -16.50
CA THR A 162 -7.07 6.78 -15.50
C THR A 162 -8.51 6.99 -15.93
N VAL A 163 -8.83 8.11 -16.60
CA VAL A 163 -10.20 8.38 -17.14
C VAL A 163 -10.62 7.31 -18.15
N ASN A 164 -9.66 6.87 -18.99
CA ASN A 164 -9.87 5.91 -20.07
C ASN A 164 -9.68 4.45 -19.63
N ASP A 165 -9.27 4.21 -18.39
CA ASP A 165 -8.98 2.88 -17.88
C ASP A 165 -10.27 2.13 -17.48
N GLY A 166 -10.61 1.12 -18.25
CA GLY A 166 -11.78 0.27 -18.04
C GLY A 166 -11.65 -0.69 -16.84
N LEU A 167 -10.48 -0.82 -16.24
CA LEU A 167 -10.24 -1.67 -15.07
C LEU A 167 -10.39 -0.89 -13.76
N MET A 168 -10.36 0.44 -13.82
CA MET A 168 -10.64 1.29 -12.65
C MET A 168 -12.08 1.12 -12.18
N LEU A 169 -12.26 0.88 -10.89
CA LEU A 169 -13.59 0.71 -10.31
C LEU A 169 -14.22 2.06 -9.99
N LYS A 170 -15.46 2.26 -10.42
CA LYS A 170 -16.28 3.45 -10.10
C LYS A 170 -17.34 3.17 -9.03
N LYS A 171 -17.64 1.89 -8.79
CA LYS A 171 -18.71 1.48 -7.87
C LYS A 171 -18.24 0.34 -6.97
N ALA A 172 -18.64 0.42 -5.72
CA ALA A 172 -18.43 -0.61 -4.71
C ALA A 172 -19.74 -0.97 -4.00
N THR A 173 -19.77 -2.14 -3.34
CA THR A 173 -20.88 -2.50 -2.47
C THR A 173 -20.77 -1.77 -1.13
N TYR A 174 -21.92 -1.57 -0.47
CA TYR A 174 -21.95 -1.00 0.88
C TYR A 174 -21.21 -1.87 1.88
N HIS A 175 -21.30 -3.20 1.72
CA HIS A 175 -20.55 -4.13 2.55
C HIS A 175 -19.03 -3.92 2.43
N TRP A 176 -18.50 -3.81 1.21
CA TRP A 176 -17.07 -3.56 1.00
C TRP A 176 -16.60 -2.28 1.68
N TYR A 177 -17.34 -1.18 1.46
CA TYR A 177 -17.03 0.11 2.07
C TYR A 177 -17.02 0.04 3.61
N ASN A 178 -18.03 -0.59 4.21
CA ASN A 178 -18.11 -0.74 5.66
C ASN A 178 -16.98 -1.60 6.20
N THR A 179 -16.69 -2.73 5.55
CA THR A 179 -15.60 -3.61 5.96
C THR A 179 -14.26 -2.86 6.00
N ILE A 180 -13.97 -2.04 4.98
CA ILE A 180 -12.75 -1.20 4.97
C ILE A 180 -12.78 -0.16 6.09
N ASN A 181 -13.90 0.53 6.32
CA ASN A 181 -14.01 1.52 7.39
C ASN A 181 -13.86 0.91 8.80
N GLU A 182 -14.41 -0.27 9.01
CA GLU A 182 -14.26 -1.02 10.27
C GLU A 182 -12.79 -1.43 10.47
N THR A 183 -12.13 -1.91 9.42
CA THR A 183 -10.71 -2.27 9.47
C THR A 183 -9.80 -1.07 9.73
N MET A 184 -10.06 0.09 9.12
CA MET A 184 -9.29 1.32 9.43
C MET A 184 -9.34 1.66 10.93
N LYS A 185 -10.52 1.56 11.53
CA LYS A 185 -10.70 1.82 12.97
C LYS A 185 -10.01 0.77 13.84
N ASP A 186 -10.11 -0.50 13.44
CA ASP A 186 -9.46 -1.63 14.10
C ASP A 186 -7.94 -1.43 14.11
N THR A 187 -7.34 -1.21 12.95
CA THR A 187 -5.89 -0.98 12.83
C THR A 187 -5.42 0.25 13.63
N MET A 188 -6.16 1.35 13.61
CA MET A 188 -5.79 2.54 14.39
C MET A 188 -5.91 2.32 15.90
N ALA A 189 -6.77 1.41 16.35
CA ALA A 189 -6.90 1.03 17.76
C ALA A 189 -5.77 0.08 18.22
N HIS A 190 -5.16 -0.68 17.30
CA HIS A 190 -4.18 -1.74 17.59
C HIS A 190 -2.77 -1.42 17.04
N ILE A 191 -2.43 -0.15 16.84
CA ILE A 191 -1.11 0.27 16.31
C ILE A 191 0.06 -0.34 17.10
N HIS A 192 -0.12 -0.52 18.42
CA HIS A 192 0.92 -1.09 19.30
C HIS A 192 1.18 -2.58 19.08
N ASP A 193 0.24 -3.28 18.45
CA ASP A 193 0.36 -4.71 18.16
C ASP A 193 1.05 -4.96 16.80
N ILE A 194 1.25 -3.90 16.00
CA ILE A 194 1.90 -4.01 14.69
C ILE A 194 3.38 -4.36 14.89
N GLN A 195 3.83 -5.42 14.23
CA GLN A 195 5.22 -5.88 14.23
C GLN A 195 6.18 -4.71 13.93
N PRO A 196 7.13 -4.38 14.83
CA PRO A 196 8.11 -3.34 14.58
C PRO A 196 9.13 -3.76 13.53
N MET A 197 9.38 -2.90 12.54
CA MET A 197 10.38 -3.13 11.50
C MET A 197 10.80 -1.81 10.84
N PRO A 198 11.95 -1.78 10.13
CA PRO A 198 12.30 -0.62 9.31
C PRO A 198 11.15 -0.22 8.39
N THR A 199 10.76 1.05 8.44
CA THR A 199 9.56 1.55 7.76
C THR A 199 9.84 2.84 7.01
N LEU A 200 9.47 2.89 5.72
CA LEU A 200 9.37 4.12 4.95
C LEU A 200 7.90 4.52 4.86
N LEU A 201 7.56 5.69 5.42
CA LEU A 201 6.21 6.25 5.40
C LEU A 201 6.18 7.55 4.58
N MET A 202 5.37 7.59 3.53
CA MET A 202 5.24 8.73 2.64
C MET A 202 3.78 9.08 2.38
N TYR A 203 3.49 10.39 2.26
CA TYR A 203 2.17 10.86 1.80
C TYR A 203 2.25 12.24 1.16
N GLY A 204 1.23 12.62 0.40
CA GLY A 204 1.07 13.96 -0.14
C GLY A 204 0.30 14.88 0.82
N THR A 205 0.82 16.10 1.07
CA THR A 205 0.18 17.01 2.03
C THR A 205 -1.16 17.58 1.55
N LYS A 206 -1.49 17.41 0.27
CA LYS A 206 -2.80 17.75 -0.32
C LYS A 206 -3.57 16.49 -0.75
N ASP A 207 -3.40 15.40 -0.01
CA ASP A 207 -4.18 14.20 -0.21
C ASP A 207 -5.69 14.50 -0.07
N LEU A 208 -6.47 14.13 -1.09
CA LEU A 208 -7.91 14.37 -1.16
C LEU A 208 -8.72 13.11 -0.83
N ILE A 209 -8.06 11.99 -0.56
CA ILE A 209 -8.67 10.67 -0.33
C ILE A 209 -8.56 10.28 1.14
N VAL A 210 -7.35 10.28 1.70
CA VAL A 210 -7.10 9.93 3.11
C VAL A 210 -6.87 11.18 3.97
N ASP A 211 -7.28 11.10 5.22
CA ASP A 211 -6.99 12.13 6.20
C ASP A 211 -5.55 11.99 6.70
N THR A 212 -4.68 12.90 6.29
CA THR A 212 -3.25 12.85 6.63
C THR A 212 -2.99 12.96 8.14
N ARG A 213 -3.95 13.49 8.91
CA ARG A 213 -3.84 13.54 10.39
C ARG A 213 -3.82 12.14 11.00
N ALA A 214 -4.54 11.17 10.41
CA ALA A 214 -4.48 9.79 10.85
C ALA A 214 -3.11 9.15 10.55
N ILE A 215 -2.45 9.54 9.45
CA ILE A 215 -1.08 9.11 9.14
C ILE A 215 -0.08 9.72 10.14
N ASP A 216 -0.26 10.98 10.50
CA ASP A 216 0.58 11.62 11.53
C ASP A 216 0.37 10.98 12.90
N GLU A 217 -0.88 10.66 13.27
CA GLU A 217 -1.20 9.92 14.49
C GLU A 217 -0.57 8.51 14.50
N PHE A 218 -0.65 7.79 13.38
CA PHE A 218 0.02 6.51 13.22
C PHE A 218 1.53 6.63 13.43
N LYS A 219 2.17 7.58 12.77
CA LYS A 219 3.62 7.86 12.89
C LYS A 219 4.04 8.11 14.34
N GLU A 220 3.22 8.80 15.14
CA GLU A 220 3.51 9.11 16.53
C GLU A 220 3.36 7.89 17.45
N LYS A 221 2.43 7.00 17.13
CA LYS A 221 2.10 5.83 17.96
C LYS A 221 2.88 4.57 17.61
N TYR A 222 3.25 4.43 16.33
CA TYR A 222 3.97 3.25 15.86
C TYR A 222 5.41 3.24 16.34
N GLN A 223 5.74 2.28 17.19
CA GLN A 223 7.07 2.10 17.74
C GLN A 223 7.89 1.19 16.82
N THR A 224 8.85 1.76 16.14
CA THR A 224 9.76 1.05 15.24
C THR A 224 11.20 1.52 15.45
N PRO A 225 12.21 0.62 15.28
CA PRO A 225 13.62 0.98 15.41
C PRO A 225 14.04 2.04 14.36
N GLU A 226 13.44 2.00 13.17
CA GLU A 226 13.81 2.89 12.06
C GLU A 226 12.58 3.36 11.31
N LEU A 227 12.27 4.66 11.43
CA LEU A 227 11.20 5.31 10.69
C LEU A 227 11.77 6.39 9.76
N TYR A 228 11.70 6.12 8.46
CA TYR A 228 11.95 7.10 7.42
C TYR A 228 10.63 7.73 7.01
N PHE A 229 10.53 9.03 7.15
CA PHE A 229 9.27 9.76 6.95
C PHE A 229 9.42 10.88 5.93
N LYS A 230 8.47 10.99 4.99
CA LYS A 230 8.43 12.09 4.03
C LYS A 230 7.00 12.52 3.73
N ALA A 231 6.65 13.75 4.17
CA ALA A 231 5.47 14.47 3.72
C ALA A 231 5.84 15.29 2.46
N TRP A 232 5.23 14.97 1.33
CA TRP A 232 5.46 15.63 0.05
C TRP A 232 4.57 16.84 -0.10
N GLN A 233 5.17 18.03 -0.10
CA GLN A 233 4.45 19.28 -0.15
C GLN A 233 3.68 19.48 -1.46
N GLY A 234 2.35 19.62 -1.34
CA GLY A 234 1.47 19.88 -2.47
C GLY A 234 1.08 18.67 -3.29
N PHE A 235 1.64 17.48 -3.01
CA PHE A 235 1.29 16.23 -3.69
C PHE A 235 -0.08 15.73 -3.24
N TYR A 236 -0.73 14.98 -4.12
CA TYR A 236 -1.99 14.31 -3.86
C TYR A 236 -1.78 12.87 -3.35
N HIS A 237 -2.79 12.03 -3.49
CA HIS A 237 -2.82 10.70 -2.88
C HIS A 237 -1.77 9.73 -3.44
N GLU A 238 -1.66 9.68 -4.76
CA GLU A 238 -0.73 8.77 -5.46
C GLU A 238 0.63 9.43 -5.66
N VAL A 239 1.41 9.61 -4.59
CA VAL A 239 2.71 10.30 -4.68
C VAL A 239 3.67 9.63 -5.70
N HIS A 240 3.55 8.31 -5.93
CA HIS A 240 4.33 7.55 -6.90
C HIS A 240 3.91 7.77 -8.36
N ASN A 241 2.79 8.45 -8.58
CA ASN A 241 2.24 8.82 -9.89
C ASN A 241 2.25 10.34 -10.13
N GLU A 242 2.80 11.12 -9.18
CA GLU A 242 2.95 12.56 -9.34
C GLU A 242 3.97 12.92 -10.44
N PRO A 243 3.98 14.15 -10.97
CA PRO A 243 4.98 14.57 -11.95
C PRO A 243 6.42 14.34 -11.49
N GLU A 244 6.66 14.46 -10.19
CA GLU A 244 7.97 14.28 -9.55
C GLU A 244 8.22 12.82 -9.09
N ARG A 245 7.56 11.84 -9.67
CA ARG A 245 7.66 10.41 -9.31
C ARG A 245 9.09 9.85 -9.29
N ASP A 246 10.02 10.44 -10.06
CA ASP A 246 11.41 10.04 -10.03
C ASP A 246 12.08 10.33 -8.68
N GLU A 247 11.67 11.41 -8.01
CA GLU A 247 12.14 11.72 -6.65
C GLU A 247 11.57 10.75 -5.62
N VAL A 248 10.29 10.41 -5.76
CA VAL A 248 9.63 9.42 -4.90
C VAL A 248 10.36 8.07 -5.01
N MET A 249 10.67 7.64 -6.23
CA MET A 249 11.42 6.41 -6.46
C MET A 249 12.82 6.44 -5.86
N ARG A 250 13.50 7.60 -5.87
CA ARG A 250 14.80 7.73 -5.18
C ARG A 250 14.68 7.47 -3.68
N TYR A 251 13.64 7.94 -3.02
CA TYR A 251 13.39 7.65 -1.60
C TYR A 251 13.14 6.15 -1.37
N ILE A 252 12.32 5.53 -2.19
CA ILE A 252 12.05 4.07 -2.13
C ILE A 252 13.36 3.29 -2.30
N LEU A 253 14.14 3.57 -3.34
CA LEU A 253 15.38 2.88 -3.63
C LEU A 253 16.47 3.14 -2.56
N THR A 254 16.52 4.35 -2.00
CA THR A 254 17.42 4.67 -0.89
C THR A 254 17.08 3.87 0.34
N PHE A 255 15.80 3.79 0.71
CA PHE A 255 15.35 2.94 1.82
C PHE A 255 15.74 1.48 1.62
N LEU A 256 15.42 0.90 0.46
CA LEU A 256 15.74 -0.48 0.13
C LEU A 256 17.25 -0.76 0.15
N ASN A 257 18.07 0.13 -0.43
CA ASN A 257 19.52 -0.04 -0.46
C ASN A 257 20.15 0.14 0.93
N ASN A 258 19.62 1.04 1.76
CA ASN A 258 20.12 1.21 3.14
C ASN A 258 19.82 -0.04 3.97
N SER A 259 18.62 -0.61 3.85
CA SER A 259 18.24 -1.83 4.55
C SER A 259 19.11 -3.02 4.14
N VAL A 260 19.51 -3.13 2.86
CA VAL A 260 20.46 -4.16 2.39
C VAL A 260 21.85 -3.95 2.99
N ASN A 261 22.31 -2.70 3.13
CA ASN A 261 23.67 -2.38 3.61
C ASN A 261 23.80 -2.35 5.13
N THR A 262 22.69 -2.19 5.85
CA THR A 262 22.68 -2.12 7.33
C THR A 262 22.41 -3.47 8.01
N MET A 263 22.14 -4.53 7.25
CA MET A 263 22.19 -5.88 7.79
C MET A 263 23.63 -6.12 8.21
N GLY A 264 23.86 -5.96 9.52
CA GLY A 264 25.17 -5.85 10.12
C GLY A 264 26.10 -6.99 9.74
N PHE A 265 27.38 -6.70 9.65
CA PHE A 265 28.42 -7.71 9.61
C PHE A 265 28.25 -8.60 10.84
N ILE A 266 27.92 -9.86 10.64
CA ILE A 266 28.16 -10.87 11.66
C ILE A 266 29.68 -10.97 11.72
N VAL A 267 30.30 -10.34 12.72
CA VAL A 267 31.68 -10.61 13.07
C VAL A 267 31.65 -12.03 13.66
N GLU A 268 32.11 -13.01 12.92
CA GLU A 268 32.33 -14.33 13.47
C GLU A 268 33.36 -14.18 14.60
N ASP A 269 33.10 -14.79 15.76
CA ASP A 269 33.89 -14.64 16.97
C ASP A 269 35.38 -15.00 16.80
N ASP A 270 35.75 -15.63 15.69
CA ASP A 270 37.13 -16.03 15.35
C ASP A 270 38.01 -14.88 14.81
N GLU A 271 37.48 -13.67 14.55
CA GLU A 271 38.25 -12.51 14.09
C GLU A 271 38.61 -11.51 15.20
N ILE A 272 38.29 -11.79 16.46
CA ILE A 272 38.80 -11.02 17.57
C ILE A 272 40.28 -11.44 17.82
N VAL A 273 41.17 -10.87 17.02
CA VAL A 273 42.61 -10.94 17.30
C VAL A 273 42.83 -10.15 18.58
N GLU A 274 43.20 -10.85 19.66
CA GLU A 274 43.73 -10.22 20.88
C GLU A 274 44.87 -9.27 20.48
N ILE A 275 44.71 -7.98 20.81
CA ILE A 275 45.77 -6.97 20.75
C ILE A 275 46.49 -6.93 22.08
#